data_e6777bb04e9eeee59fd2dec5c1416e10
#
_entry.id   e6777bb04e9eeee59fd2dec5c1416e10
#
_cell.length_a   1.000
_cell.length_b   1.000
_cell.length_c   1.000
_cell.angle_alpha   90.00
_cell.angle_beta   90.00
_cell.angle_gamma   90.00
#
_symmetry.space_group_name_H-M   'P 1'
#
loop_
_entity.id
_entity.type
_entity.pdbx_description
1 polymer ?
#
loop_
_entity_poly.entity_id
_entity_poly.type
_entity_poly.pdbx_seq_one_letter_code
_entity_poly.pdbx_strand_id
1 'polypeptide(L)'
;MMHRLNLNGYEPDRHHEAAVAFCIHAGTDELTSPVHQHRKGQLILALHGAITCTVENALWMVPPQYAVCIPGGVEHSNQVTANAELCFLFIEPSAVTMPTTCCTLKISPLCRELILTLANRTTTQRAEPMTHRLIQVLFDELPQQPQQQLHLPVSSHPKIRTMVEMMAKGPVEWGSLGQWAGFFAMSERNLARLIVKETGLSFRQWRQQLQLIMALQGLVKGDTVQKVAHTLGYDSTTAFITMFKKGLGQTPGRYIAGLTTVSPQSAKPDPRQ
;
A
#
# COMPACT_ATOMS: atom_id res chain seq x y z
N MET A 1 23.55 -5.78 -5.62
CA MET A 1 23.14 -7.18 -5.37
C MET A 1 21.92 -7.13 -4.46
N MET A 2 20.71 -7.28 -5.00
CA MET A 2 19.48 -7.29 -4.18
C MET A 2 19.48 -8.56 -3.33
N HIS A 3 19.46 -8.40 -2.02
CA HIS A 3 19.36 -9.54 -1.12
C HIS A 3 17.95 -10.12 -1.15
N ARG A 4 17.83 -11.42 -1.40
CA ARG A 4 16.62 -12.19 -1.07
C ARG A 4 16.51 -12.26 0.46
N LEU A 5 16.03 -11.20 1.08
CA LEU A 5 15.70 -11.23 2.50
C LEU A 5 14.35 -11.92 2.68
N ASN A 6 14.34 -12.94 3.52
CA ASN A 6 13.11 -13.56 3.95
C ASN A 6 12.41 -12.61 4.93
N LEU A 7 11.21 -12.13 4.60
CA LEU A 7 10.40 -11.28 5.48
C LEU A 7 10.20 -11.91 6.89
N ASN A 8 10.25 -13.23 6.98
CA ASN A 8 10.00 -14.00 8.21
C ASN A 8 11.18 -14.05 9.18
N GLY A 9 12.27 -13.35 8.95
CA GLY A 9 13.45 -13.41 9.82
C GLY A 9 14.17 -12.07 10.01
N TYR A 10 13.64 -10.98 9.46
CA TYR A 10 14.27 -9.68 9.63
C TYR A 10 13.80 -9.03 10.94
N GLU A 11 14.76 -8.75 11.83
CA GLU A 11 14.50 -8.10 13.11
C GLU A 11 15.04 -6.65 13.06
N PRO A 12 14.18 -5.66 12.76
CA PRO A 12 14.60 -4.26 12.61
C PRO A 12 15.17 -3.66 13.90
N ASP A 13 14.73 -4.17 15.05
CA ASP A 13 15.12 -3.67 16.38
C ASP A 13 16.54 -4.04 16.79
N ARG A 14 17.20 -4.97 16.09
CA ARG A 14 18.62 -5.27 16.28
C ARG A 14 19.55 -4.20 15.71
N HIS A 15 19.02 -3.32 14.88
CA HIS A 15 19.77 -2.22 14.28
C HIS A 15 19.71 -0.98 15.18
N HIS A 16 20.89 -0.37 15.45
CA HIS A 16 20.98 0.83 16.30
C HIS A 16 20.87 2.14 15.51
N GLU A 17 20.92 2.08 14.19
CA GLU A 17 20.82 3.23 13.31
C GLU A 17 19.43 3.90 13.44
N ALA A 18 19.41 5.23 13.32
CA ALA A 18 18.17 6.02 13.36
C ALA A 18 17.18 5.64 12.24
N ALA A 19 17.70 5.21 11.09
CA ALA A 19 16.92 4.67 9.99
C ALA A 19 17.67 3.52 9.30
N VAL A 20 16.96 2.46 8.95
CA VAL A 20 17.48 1.34 8.16
C VAL A 20 16.49 1.03 7.04
N ALA A 21 16.99 0.98 5.81
CA ALA A 21 16.19 0.62 4.64
C ALA A 21 16.75 -0.63 3.96
N PHE A 22 15.87 -1.39 3.34
CA PHE A 22 16.21 -2.47 2.41
C PHE A 22 15.09 -2.70 1.41
N CYS A 23 15.43 -3.19 0.23
CA CYS A 23 14.45 -3.58 -0.78
C CYS A 23 14.42 -5.11 -0.90
N ILE A 24 13.22 -5.63 -1.18
CA ILE A 24 13.00 -7.03 -1.50
C ILE A 24 12.40 -7.17 -2.89
N HIS A 25 12.67 -8.28 -3.53
CA HIS A 25 11.99 -8.73 -4.72
C HIS A 25 11.25 -10.03 -4.38
N ALA A 26 9.93 -10.01 -4.45
CA ALA A 26 9.12 -11.21 -4.36
C ALA A 26 9.35 -12.06 -5.62
N GLY A 27 9.55 -13.37 -5.43
CA GLY A 27 9.66 -14.31 -6.54
C GLY A 27 8.30 -14.50 -7.26
N THR A 28 8.16 -15.64 -7.92
CA THR A 28 6.92 -16.02 -8.64
C THR A 28 5.74 -16.32 -7.72
N ASP A 29 5.98 -16.51 -6.42
CA ASP A 29 4.96 -16.85 -5.44
C ASP A 29 4.58 -15.62 -4.61
N GLU A 30 3.35 -15.61 -4.11
CA GLU A 30 2.92 -14.65 -3.09
C GLU A 30 3.68 -14.89 -1.79
N LEU A 31 4.11 -13.82 -1.14
CA LEU A 31 4.78 -13.87 0.16
C LEU A 31 3.83 -13.35 1.24
N THR A 32 3.79 -14.05 2.36
CA THR A 32 3.06 -13.62 3.55
C THR A 32 3.99 -13.55 4.75
N SER A 33 3.82 -12.54 5.60
CA SER A 33 4.41 -12.52 6.93
C SER A 33 3.34 -12.82 7.98
N PRO A 34 3.69 -13.58 9.03
CA PRO A 34 2.79 -13.74 10.17
C PRO A 34 2.53 -12.39 10.85
N VAL A 35 1.53 -12.34 11.73
CA VAL A 35 1.32 -11.18 12.59
C VAL A 35 2.55 -11.00 13.48
N HIS A 36 3.10 -9.79 13.48
CA HIS A 36 4.29 -9.42 14.26
C HIS A 36 4.24 -7.93 14.61
N GLN A 37 5.11 -7.51 15.49
CA GLN A 37 5.33 -6.12 15.87
C GLN A 37 6.82 -5.88 16.11
N HIS A 38 7.24 -4.64 16.00
CA HIS A 38 8.59 -4.19 16.33
C HIS A 38 8.56 -2.74 16.86
N ARG A 39 9.59 -2.36 17.59
CA ARG A 39 9.67 -1.05 18.25
C ARG A 39 9.83 0.10 17.23
N LYS A 40 10.61 -0.10 16.18
CA LYS A 40 10.79 0.90 15.12
C LYS A 40 9.51 1.11 14.34
N GLY A 41 9.20 2.37 13.99
CA GLY A 41 8.18 2.67 12.99
C GLY A 41 8.60 2.14 11.62
N GLN A 42 7.63 1.82 10.77
CA GLN A 42 7.86 1.23 9.46
C GLN A 42 7.15 2.02 8.35
N LEU A 43 7.89 2.28 7.27
CA LEU A 43 7.29 2.65 6.00
C LEU A 43 7.50 1.51 4.99
N ILE A 44 6.43 1.20 4.25
CA ILE A 44 6.46 0.20 3.19
C ILE A 44 6.10 0.88 1.88
N LEU A 45 7.05 0.87 0.93
CA LEU A 45 6.88 1.42 -0.41
C LEU A 45 6.74 0.29 -1.41
N ALA A 46 5.76 0.36 -2.30
CA ALA A 46 5.69 -0.49 -3.48
C ALA A 46 6.42 0.20 -4.64
N LEU A 47 7.46 -0.44 -5.15
CA LEU A 47 8.19 0.00 -6.34
C LEU A 47 7.56 -0.61 -7.59
N HIS A 48 7.21 -1.90 -7.51
CA HIS A 48 6.45 -2.65 -8.50
C HIS A 48 5.54 -3.67 -7.80
N GLY A 49 4.43 -4.03 -8.43
CA GLY A 49 3.45 -4.92 -7.80
C GLY A 49 2.65 -4.23 -6.70
N ALA A 50 2.19 -4.99 -5.74
CA ALA A 50 1.43 -4.49 -4.60
C ALA A 50 1.73 -5.26 -3.32
N ILE A 51 1.57 -4.59 -2.20
CA ILE A 51 1.53 -5.19 -0.88
C ILE A 51 0.25 -4.75 -0.17
N THR A 52 -0.35 -5.68 0.53
CA THR A 52 -1.47 -5.42 1.44
C THR A 52 -1.00 -5.67 2.87
N CYS A 53 -1.14 -4.66 3.72
CA CYS A 53 -0.85 -4.77 5.14
C CYS A 53 -2.16 -4.89 5.90
N THR A 54 -2.27 -5.88 6.78
CA THR A 54 -3.36 -5.97 7.74
C THR A 54 -2.86 -5.38 9.06
N VAL A 55 -3.50 -4.32 9.51
CA VAL A 55 -3.18 -3.63 10.76
C VAL A 55 -4.46 -3.48 11.55
N GLU A 56 -4.52 -4.00 12.76
CA GLU A 56 -5.74 -4.00 13.58
C GLU A 56 -6.96 -4.54 12.79
N ASN A 57 -7.94 -3.67 12.56
CA ASN A 57 -9.17 -3.99 11.80
C ASN A 57 -9.21 -3.28 10.44
N ALA A 58 -8.06 -3.08 9.80
CA ALA A 58 -7.98 -2.41 8.51
C ALA A 58 -7.02 -3.10 7.56
N LEU A 59 -7.41 -3.17 6.28
CA LEU A 59 -6.55 -3.53 5.17
C LEU A 59 -5.97 -2.26 4.55
N TRP A 60 -4.65 -2.19 4.55
CA TRP A 60 -3.90 -1.10 3.94
C TRP A 60 -3.25 -1.60 2.67
N MET A 61 -3.60 -1.00 1.55
CA MET A 61 -2.91 -1.29 0.29
C MET A 61 -1.90 -0.19 0.00
N VAL A 62 -0.72 -0.61 -0.43
CA VAL A 62 0.35 0.29 -0.86
C VAL A 62 0.39 0.31 -2.39
N PRO A 63 -0.21 1.29 -3.04
CA PRO A 63 -0.01 1.49 -4.47
C PRO A 63 1.34 2.15 -4.73
N PRO A 64 1.94 1.98 -5.92
CA PRO A 64 3.13 2.71 -6.31
C PRO A 64 2.99 4.22 -6.09
N GLN A 65 4.09 4.89 -5.70
CA GLN A 65 4.16 6.29 -5.28
C GLN A 65 3.57 6.59 -3.89
N TYR A 66 3.11 5.58 -3.18
CA TYR A 66 2.65 5.72 -1.80
C TYR A 66 3.45 4.80 -0.88
N ALA A 67 3.44 5.14 0.40
CA ALA A 67 3.91 4.26 1.46
C ALA A 67 2.84 4.12 2.53
N VAL A 68 2.70 2.93 3.08
CA VAL A 68 1.98 2.77 4.35
C VAL A 68 2.95 3.05 5.48
N CYS A 69 2.55 3.93 6.38
CA CYS A 69 3.24 4.22 7.63
C CYS A 69 2.57 3.42 8.76
N ILE A 70 3.33 2.57 9.41
CA ILE A 70 2.91 1.78 10.57
C ILE A 70 3.75 2.25 11.76
N PRO A 71 3.15 2.83 12.81
CA PRO A 71 3.87 3.24 14.01
C PRO A 71 4.52 2.05 14.72
N GLY A 72 5.60 2.29 15.45
CA GLY A 72 6.24 1.26 16.28
C GLY A 72 5.30 0.68 17.33
N GLY A 73 5.42 -0.61 17.60
CA GLY A 73 4.59 -1.34 18.55
C GLY A 73 3.21 -1.75 18.04
N VAL A 74 2.86 -1.44 16.80
CA VAL A 74 1.58 -1.83 16.20
C VAL A 74 1.69 -3.21 15.55
N GLU A 75 0.82 -4.14 15.96
CA GLU A 75 0.74 -5.46 15.34
C GLU A 75 0.26 -5.39 13.90
N HIS A 76 0.97 -6.07 13.02
CA HIS A 76 0.63 -6.09 11.60
C HIS A 76 1.11 -7.38 10.91
N SER A 77 0.51 -7.66 9.75
CA SER A 77 0.95 -8.71 8.83
C SER A 77 0.94 -8.18 7.41
N ASN A 78 1.72 -8.82 6.53
CA ASN A 78 1.87 -8.39 5.15
C ASN A 78 1.55 -9.55 4.20
N GLN A 79 0.87 -9.22 3.10
CA GLN A 79 0.67 -10.10 1.94
C GLN A 79 1.18 -9.38 0.71
N VAL A 80 2.14 -9.98 0.04
CA VAL A 80 2.88 -9.42 -1.10
C VAL A 80 2.50 -10.18 -2.35
N THR A 81 2.16 -9.47 -3.43
CA THR A 81 1.86 -10.10 -4.71
C THR A 81 3.12 -10.70 -5.34
N ALA A 82 2.96 -11.73 -6.17
CA ALA A 82 4.05 -12.29 -6.96
C ALA A 82 4.74 -11.19 -7.79
N ASN A 83 6.06 -11.31 -7.97
CA ASN A 83 6.92 -10.37 -8.68
C ASN A 83 6.89 -8.92 -8.17
N ALA A 84 6.45 -8.69 -6.94
CA ALA A 84 6.49 -7.35 -6.35
C ALA A 84 7.92 -6.95 -5.97
N GLU A 85 8.21 -5.68 -6.16
CA GLU A 85 9.41 -5.02 -5.64
C GLU A 85 8.98 -4.01 -4.57
N LEU A 86 9.48 -4.22 -3.37
CA LEU A 86 9.11 -3.41 -2.21
C LEU A 86 10.37 -2.85 -1.56
N CYS A 87 10.24 -1.69 -0.97
CA CYS A 87 11.26 -1.11 -0.13
C CYS A 87 10.69 -0.85 1.27
N PHE A 88 11.37 -1.32 2.28
CA PHE A 88 11.05 -1.12 3.69
C PHE A 88 12.02 -0.10 4.27
N LEU A 89 11.48 0.84 5.04
CA LEU A 89 12.25 1.79 5.83
C LEU A 89 11.78 1.67 7.28
N PHE A 90 12.71 1.34 8.17
CA PHE A 90 12.49 1.28 9.61
C PHE A 90 13.12 2.49 10.27
N ILE A 91 12.36 3.17 11.12
CA ILE A 91 12.74 4.44 11.74
C ILE A 91 12.64 4.30 13.26
N GLU A 92 13.70 4.73 13.96
CA GLU A 92 13.69 4.84 15.40
C GLU A 92 12.63 5.86 15.85
N PRO A 93 11.70 5.53 16.77
CA PRO A 93 10.59 6.41 17.16
C PRO A 93 11.01 7.79 17.64
N SER A 94 12.19 7.90 18.27
CA SER A 94 12.73 9.18 18.78
C SER A 94 13.48 10.00 17.73
N ALA A 95 13.73 9.46 16.53
CA ALA A 95 14.60 10.09 15.54
C ALA A 95 13.90 11.17 14.72
N VAL A 96 12.62 11.02 14.46
CA VAL A 96 11.79 11.99 13.72
C VAL A 96 10.32 11.86 14.11
N THR A 97 9.59 12.95 14.09
CA THR A 97 8.15 12.96 14.36
C THR A 97 7.41 12.35 13.18
N MET A 98 6.84 11.16 13.39
CA MET A 98 6.03 10.43 12.40
C MET A 98 4.55 10.39 12.86
N PRO A 99 3.61 10.08 11.95
CA PRO A 99 2.22 9.85 12.33
C PRO A 99 2.10 8.82 13.46
N THR A 100 1.27 9.11 14.44
CA THR A 100 1.01 8.22 15.61
C THR A 100 -0.02 7.13 15.32
N THR A 101 -0.70 7.22 14.19
CA THR A 101 -1.67 6.23 13.70
C THR A 101 -1.27 5.76 12.31
N CYS A 102 -1.67 4.55 11.95
CA CYS A 102 -1.44 4.03 10.61
C CYS A 102 -2.07 4.95 9.55
N CYS A 103 -1.31 5.28 8.53
CA CYS A 103 -1.76 6.11 7.42
C CYS A 103 -1.02 5.77 6.12
N THR A 104 -1.53 6.28 5.01
CA THR A 104 -0.83 6.23 3.73
C THR A 104 -0.21 7.60 3.45
N LEU A 105 1.08 7.62 3.11
CA LEU A 105 1.80 8.82 2.71
C LEU A 105 2.00 8.83 1.20
N LYS A 106 1.74 9.96 0.56
CA LYS A 106 2.13 10.17 -0.83
C LYS A 106 3.59 10.58 -0.87
N ILE A 107 4.45 9.67 -1.32
CA ILE A 107 5.91 9.86 -1.27
C ILE A 107 6.39 10.71 -2.44
N SER A 108 7.11 11.79 -2.15
CA SER A 108 7.76 12.62 -3.16
C SER A 108 8.90 11.88 -3.85
N PRO A 109 9.26 12.27 -5.10
CA PRO A 109 10.42 11.68 -5.77
C PRO A 109 11.71 11.78 -4.95
N LEU A 110 11.93 12.89 -4.24
CA LEU A 110 13.10 13.07 -3.37
C LEU A 110 13.13 12.04 -2.25
N CYS A 111 12.04 11.93 -1.46
CA CYS A 111 11.96 10.93 -0.40
C CYS A 111 12.17 9.51 -0.92
N ARG A 112 11.56 9.19 -2.07
CA ARG A 112 11.71 7.88 -2.72
C ARG A 112 13.18 7.57 -3.03
N GLU A 113 13.88 8.49 -3.69
CA GLU A 113 15.29 8.27 -4.08
C GLU A 113 16.22 8.23 -2.86
N LEU A 114 15.95 8.99 -1.80
CA LEU A 114 16.66 8.89 -0.54
C LEU A 114 16.49 7.51 0.10
N ILE A 115 15.25 7.00 0.18
CA ILE A 115 14.98 5.66 0.74
C ILE A 115 15.68 4.57 -0.08
N LEU A 116 15.61 4.63 -1.42
CA LEU A 116 16.29 3.67 -2.30
C LEU A 116 17.82 3.73 -2.15
N THR A 117 18.37 4.93 -2.03
CA THR A 117 19.80 5.12 -1.80
C THR A 117 20.22 4.50 -0.47
N LEU A 118 19.47 4.71 0.61
CA LEU A 118 19.72 4.10 1.91
C LEU A 118 19.61 2.57 1.86
N ALA A 119 18.64 2.03 1.12
CA ALA A 119 18.44 0.59 0.98
C ALA A 119 19.60 -0.11 0.27
N ASN A 120 20.32 0.60 -0.58
CA ASN A 120 21.48 0.08 -1.31
C ASN A 120 22.81 0.24 -0.54
N ARG A 121 22.82 0.86 0.65
CA ARG A 121 24.03 1.01 1.48
C ARG A 121 24.47 -0.31 2.08
N THR A 122 25.77 -0.62 1.93
CA THR A 122 26.39 -1.74 2.65
C THR A 122 26.46 -1.43 4.16
N THR A 123 26.70 -2.45 4.97
CA THR A 123 26.83 -2.28 6.43
C THR A 123 27.90 -1.26 6.80
N THR A 124 29.04 -1.24 6.11
CA THR A 124 30.11 -0.25 6.33
C THR A 124 29.68 1.16 5.93
N GLN A 125 29.01 1.31 4.80
CA GLN A 125 28.53 2.60 4.32
C GLN A 125 27.43 3.22 5.18
N ARG A 126 26.70 2.41 5.93
CA ARG A 126 25.66 2.91 6.87
C ARG A 126 26.23 3.79 7.98
N ALA A 127 27.45 3.52 8.42
CA ALA A 127 28.13 4.30 9.44
C ALA A 127 28.85 5.56 8.91
N GLU A 128 28.87 5.77 7.60
CA GLU A 128 29.55 6.93 7.00
C GLU A 128 28.81 8.25 7.27
N PRO A 129 29.53 9.36 7.48
CA PRO A 129 28.92 10.69 7.67
C PRO A 129 28.00 11.10 6.51
N MET A 130 28.28 10.65 5.29
CA MET A 130 27.42 10.89 4.12
C MET A 130 26.03 10.25 4.31
N THR A 131 25.97 9.02 4.80
CA THR A 131 24.69 8.32 5.05
C THR A 131 23.90 9.01 6.15
N HIS A 132 24.54 9.48 7.21
CA HIS A 132 23.86 10.26 8.24
C HIS A 132 23.25 11.55 7.68
N ARG A 133 23.94 12.26 6.78
CA ARG A 133 23.35 13.46 6.13
C ARG A 133 22.13 13.12 5.26
N LEU A 134 22.17 12.00 4.53
CA LEU A 134 21.00 11.56 3.74
C LEU A 134 19.81 11.23 4.64
N ILE A 135 20.06 10.59 5.79
CA ILE A 135 19.01 10.31 6.80
C ILE A 135 18.43 11.60 7.34
N GLN A 136 19.25 12.62 7.64
CA GLN A 136 18.75 13.92 8.12
C GLN A 136 17.85 14.60 7.08
N VAL A 137 18.27 14.66 5.81
CA VAL A 137 17.41 15.20 4.73
C VAL A 137 16.10 14.42 4.62
N LEU A 138 16.16 13.09 4.72
CA LEU A 138 14.96 12.26 4.70
C LEU A 138 14.03 12.60 5.88
N PHE A 139 14.57 12.83 7.08
CA PHE A 139 13.80 13.16 8.28
C PHE A 139 13.20 14.57 8.24
N ASP A 140 13.82 15.51 7.52
CA ASP A 140 13.24 16.83 7.25
C ASP A 140 12.05 16.73 6.28
N GLU A 141 12.12 15.83 5.30
CA GLU A 141 11.14 15.68 4.23
C GLU A 141 9.94 14.79 4.59
N LEU A 142 10.16 13.70 5.34
CA LEU A 142 9.11 12.71 5.63
C LEU A 142 7.87 13.31 6.32
N PRO A 143 8.00 14.18 7.35
CA PRO A 143 6.84 14.77 8.01
C PRO A 143 6.01 15.69 7.09
N GLN A 144 6.59 16.16 5.99
CA GLN A 144 5.93 17.03 5.01
C GLN A 144 5.10 16.24 3.98
N GLN A 145 5.21 14.91 3.97
CA GLN A 145 4.51 14.09 2.97
C GLN A 145 3.00 14.11 3.22
N PRO A 146 2.18 14.38 2.17
CA PRO A 146 0.73 14.41 2.31
C PRO A 146 0.16 13.06 2.77
N GLN A 147 -0.62 13.10 3.85
CA GLN A 147 -1.33 11.93 4.36
C GLN A 147 -2.60 11.68 3.55
N GLN A 148 -2.88 10.41 3.29
CA GLN A 148 -4.10 9.96 2.65
C GLN A 148 -4.68 8.75 3.37
N GLN A 149 -5.99 8.54 3.22
CA GLN A 149 -6.71 7.43 3.84
C GLN A 149 -6.99 6.34 2.78
N LEU A 150 -5.93 5.66 2.32
CA LEU A 150 -6.04 4.54 1.37
C LEU A 150 -6.11 3.20 2.12
N HIS A 151 -7.03 3.11 3.07
CA HIS A 151 -7.31 1.87 3.82
C HIS A 151 -8.76 1.46 3.67
N LEU A 152 -9.02 0.19 3.72
CA LEU A 152 -10.35 -0.38 3.83
C LEU A 152 -10.53 -0.90 5.27
N PRO A 153 -11.42 -0.31 6.08
CA PRO A 153 -11.75 -0.90 7.37
C PRO A 153 -12.29 -2.32 7.16
N VAL A 154 -11.64 -3.30 7.75
CA VAL A 154 -12.02 -4.71 7.68
C VAL A 154 -12.74 -5.04 8.96
N SER A 155 -14.03 -5.45 8.82
CA SER A 155 -14.79 -5.95 9.95
C SER A 155 -14.73 -7.47 10.02
N SER A 156 -14.59 -8.00 11.22
CA SER A 156 -14.77 -9.43 11.47
C SER A 156 -16.25 -9.87 11.33
N HIS A 157 -17.18 -8.93 11.19
CA HIS A 157 -18.60 -9.21 11.06
C HIS A 157 -18.90 -10.02 9.78
N PRO A 158 -19.52 -11.22 9.86
CA PRO A 158 -19.65 -12.15 8.74
C PRO A 158 -20.28 -11.51 7.48
N LYS A 159 -21.31 -10.68 7.66
CA LYS A 159 -21.99 -10.03 6.51
C LYS A 159 -21.06 -9.05 5.75
N ILE A 160 -20.21 -8.29 6.48
CA ILE A 160 -19.27 -7.37 5.86
C ILE A 160 -18.17 -8.14 5.11
N ARG A 161 -17.66 -9.22 5.70
CA ARG A 161 -16.71 -10.12 5.03
C ARG A 161 -17.31 -10.71 3.76
N THR A 162 -18.51 -11.26 3.83
CA THR A 162 -19.23 -11.79 2.65
C THR A 162 -19.36 -10.73 1.54
N MET A 163 -19.71 -9.48 1.89
CA MET A 163 -19.80 -8.40 0.91
C MET A 163 -18.45 -8.16 0.22
N VAL A 164 -17.33 -8.08 0.97
CA VAL A 164 -15.99 -7.89 0.39
C VAL A 164 -15.63 -9.05 -0.53
N GLU A 165 -15.80 -10.28 -0.05
CA GLU A 165 -15.47 -11.50 -0.79
C GLU A 165 -16.27 -11.63 -2.10
N MET A 166 -17.56 -11.29 -2.07
CA MET A 166 -18.41 -11.33 -3.25
C MET A 166 -18.04 -10.20 -4.23
N MET A 167 -17.92 -8.97 -3.76
CA MET A 167 -17.54 -7.82 -4.59
C MET A 167 -16.18 -8.04 -5.28
N ALA A 168 -15.26 -8.77 -4.63
CA ALA A 168 -13.97 -9.10 -5.22
C ALA A 168 -14.05 -10.09 -6.39
N LYS A 169 -15.16 -10.84 -6.55
CA LYS A 169 -15.31 -11.86 -7.60
C LYS A 169 -15.68 -11.28 -8.97
N GLY A 170 -16.30 -10.11 -9.04
CA GLY A 170 -16.64 -9.52 -10.33
C GLY A 170 -17.74 -8.45 -10.32
N PRO A 171 -18.08 -7.91 -11.51
CA PRO A 171 -18.93 -6.72 -11.63
C PRO A 171 -20.38 -6.94 -11.19
N VAL A 172 -20.91 -8.13 -11.35
CA VAL A 172 -22.30 -8.46 -10.98
C VAL A 172 -22.55 -8.31 -9.48
N GLU A 173 -21.51 -8.47 -8.69
CA GLU A 173 -21.57 -8.46 -7.23
C GLU A 173 -21.51 -7.03 -6.62
N TRP A 174 -21.37 -6.01 -7.46
CA TRP A 174 -21.32 -4.61 -7.01
C TRP A 174 -22.71 -3.99 -6.80
N GLY A 175 -23.62 -4.74 -6.18
CA GLY A 175 -25.01 -4.35 -5.95
C GLY A 175 -25.21 -3.03 -5.19
N SER A 176 -26.44 -2.52 -5.26
CA SER A 176 -26.89 -1.40 -4.43
C SER A 176 -27.06 -1.82 -2.97
N LEU A 177 -27.18 -0.84 -2.06
CA LEU A 177 -27.48 -1.14 -0.65
C LEU A 177 -28.76 -1.97 -0.50
N GLY A 178 -29.80 -1.68 -1.34
CA GLY A 178 -31.06 -2.43 -1.33
C GLY A 178 -30.88 -3.89 -1.76
N GLN A 179 -30.10 -4.15 -2.80
CA GLN A 179 -29.79 -5.52 -3.22
C GLN A 179 -29.05 -6.30 -2.12
N TRP A 180 -28.07 -5.70 -1.48
CA TRP A 180 -27.37 -6.31 -0.35
C TRP A 180 -28.28 -6.51 0.87
N ALA A 181 -29.15 -5.55 1.15
CA ALA A 181 -30.13 -5.68 2.22
C ALA A 181 -31.08 -6.84 1.96
N GLY A 182 -31.57 -6.99 0.73
CA GLY A 182 -32.37 -8.14 0.30
C GLY A 182 -31.60 -9.47 0.45
N PHE A 183 -30.35 -9.51 -0.01
CA PHE A 183 -29.50 -10.70 0.12
C PHE A 183 -29.33 -11.18 1.60
N PHE A 184 -29.22 -10.22 2.52
CA PHE A 184 -29.07 -10.52 3.95
C PHE A 184 -30.40 -10.58 4.71
N ALA A 185 -31.53 -10.50 4.04
CA ALA A 185 -32.87 -10.41 4.65
C ALA A 185 -32.97 -9.31 5.72
N MET A 186 -32.43 -8.13 5.40
CA MET A 186 -32.40 -6.95 6.28
C MET A 186 -33.09 -5.76 5.60
N SER A 187 -33.53 -4.77 6.40
CA SER A 187 -33.86 -3.47 5.83
C SER A 187 -32.58 -2.70 5.45
N GLU A 188 -32.65 -1.84 4.41
CA GLU A 188 -31.54 -0.98 4.01
C GLU A 188 -30.99 -0.15 5.19
N ARG A 189 -31.92 0.39 6.01
CA ARG A 189 -31.55 1.17 7.22
C ARG A 189 -30.70 0.37 8.19
N ASN A 190 -31.06 -0.90 8.44
CA ASN A 190 -30.32 -1.76 9.36
C ASN A 190 -28.97 -2.14 8.79
N LEU A 191 -28.89 -2.46 7.50
CA LEU A 191 -27.60 -2.76 6.85
C LEU A 191 -26.71 -1.52 6.81
N ALA A 192 -27.24 -0.33 6.49
CA ALA A 192 -26.47 0.92 6.52
C ALA A 192 -25.89 1.20 7.91
N ARG A 193 -26.69 1.02 8.97
CA ARG A 193 -26.23 1.18 10.36
C ARG A 193 -25.15 0.18 10.74
N LEU A 194 -25.31 -1.07 10.30
CA LEU A 194 -24.31 -2.10 10.50
C LEU A 194 -22.98 -1.72 9.86
N ILE A 195 -23.00 -1.30 8.57
CA ILE A 195 -21.80 -0.89 7.86
C ILE A 195 -21.11 0.28 8.58
N VAL A 196 -21.85 1.32 8.96
CA VAL A 196 -21.28 2.46 9.70
C VAL A 196 -20.71 2.02 11.06
N LYS A 197 -21.42 1.16 11.80
CA LYS A 197 -20.95 0.64 13.08
C LYS A 197 -19.62 -0.12 12.95
N GLU A 198 -19.53 -0.96 11.94
CA GLU A 198 -18.42 -1.89 11.75
C GLU A 198 -17.21 -1.27 11.03
N THR A 199 -17.44 -0.24 10.20
CA THR A 199 -16.39 0.33 9.33
C THR A 199 -16.13 1.81 9.57
N GLY A 200 -16.98 2.52 10.31
CA GLY A 200 -16.94 3.97 10.46
C GLY A 200 -17.36 4.75 9.20
N LEU A 201 -17.70 4.07 8.10
CA LEU A 201 -17.98 4.66 6.80
C LEU A 201 -19.41 4.40 6.36
N SER A 202 -20.03 5.32 5.60
CA SER A 202 -21.24 5.02 4.87
C SER A 202 -20.99 3.95 3.81
N PHE A 203 -22.02 3.18 3.42
CA PHE A 203 -21.92 2.17 2.36
C PHE A 203 -21.28 2.72 1.08
N ARG A 204 -21.67 3.94 0.68
CA ARG A 204 -21.11 4.60 -0.51
C ARG A 204 -19.61 4.85 -0.38
N GLN A 205 -19.17 5.39 0.74
CA GLN A 205 -17.75 5.67 0.99
C GLN A 205 -16.93 4.38 1.07
N TRP A 206 -17.43 3.41 1.82
CA TRP A 206 -16.79 2.11 1.98
C TRP A 206 -16.65 1.36 0.65
N ARG A 207 -17.74 1.30 -0.15
CA ARG A 207 -17.72 0.73 -1.49
C ARG A 207 -16.75 1.46 -2.41
N GLN A 208 -16.71 2.78 -2.37
CA GLN A 208 -15.81 3.58 -3.20
C GLN A 208 -14.33 3.32 -2.85
N GLN A 209 -14.00 3.16 -1.57
CA GLN A 209 -12.65 2.80 -1.15
C GLN A 209 -12.26 1.40 -1.63
N LEU A 210 -13.13 0.42 -1.49
CA LEU A 210 -12.90 -0.92 -2.01
C LEU A 210 -12.69 -0.90 -3.54
N GLN A 211 -13.54 -0.17 -4.27
CA GLN A 211 -13.38 0.00 -5.72
C GLN A 211 -12.04 0.63 -6.09
N LEU A 212 -11.59 1.63 -5.33
CA LEU A 212 -10.30 2.29 -5.57
C LEU A 212 -9.12 1.32 -5.35
N ILE A 213 -9.16 0.54 -4.28
CA ILE A 213 -8.15 -0.48 -3.96
C ILE A 213 -8.09 -1.51 -5.10
N MET A 214 -9.22 -2.06 -5.51
CA MET A 214 -9.26 -3.05 -6.58
C MET A 214 -8.89 -2.46 -7.94
N ALA A 215 -9.22 -1.18 -8.19
CA ALA A 215 -8.75 -0.47 -9.38
C ALA A 215 -7.22 -0.42 -9.46
N LEU A 216 -6.58 -0.06 -8.35
CA LEU A 216 -5.13 0.00 -8.27
C LEU A 216 -4.49 -1.37 -8.51
N GLN A 217 -5.05 -2.44 -7.92
CA GLN A 217 -4.59 -3.81 -8.15
C GLN A 217 -4.69 -4.22 -9.62
N GLY A 218 -5.83 -3.95 -10.26
CA GLY A 218 -6.02 -4.29 -11.67
C GLY A 218 -5.06 -3.51 -12.59
N LEU A 219 -4.90 -2.20 -12.36
CA LEU A 219 -3.99 -1.37 -13.15
C LEU A 219 -2.51 -1.77 -12.99
N VAL A 220 -2.10 -2.12 -11.77
CA VAL A 220 -0.74 -2.61 -11.49
C VAL A 220 -0.48 -3.98 -12.15
N LYS A 221 -1.51 -4.85 -12.23
CA LYS A 221 -1.45 -6.13 -12.97
C LYS A 221 -1.39 -5.96 -14.49
N GLY A 222 -1.56 -4.73 -14.99
CA GLY A 222 -1.54 -4.44 -16.44
C GLY A 222 -2.92 -4.50 -17.10
N ASP A 223 -4.01 -4.58 -16.33
CA ASP A 223 -5.35 -4.53 -16.91
C ASP A 223 -5.62 -3.15 -17.53
N THR A 224 -6.34 -3.14 -18.66
CA THR A 224 -6.73 -1.87 -19.29
C THR A 224 -7.71 -1.09 -18.42
N VAL A 225 -7.70 0.24 -18.54
CA VAL A 225 -8.63 1.13 -17.82
C VAL A 225 -10.09 0.72 -18.07
N GLN A 226 -10.41 0.31 -19.29
CA GLN A 226 -11.75 -0.15 -19.67
C GLN A 226 -12.12 -1.46 -18.98
N LYS A 227 -11.20 -2.45 -18.95
CA LYS A 227 -11.40 -3.72 -18.26
C LYS A 227 -11.63 -3.51 -16.77
N VAL A 228 -10.79 -2.67 -16.13
CA VAL A 228 -10.93 -2.35 -14.72
C VAL A 228 -12.27 -1.67 -14.42
N ALA A 229 -12.67 -0.68 -15.23
CA ALA A 229 -13.96 -0.02 -15.08
C ALA A 229 -15.12 -1.03 -15.11
N HIS A 230 -15.12 -1.93 -16.09
CA HIS A 230 -16.14 -2.97 -16.21
C HIS A 230 -16.13 -3.93 -15.02
N THR A 231 -14.95 -4.42 -14.61
CA THR A 231 -14.82 -5.34 -13.46
C THR A 231 -15.35 -4.72 -12.16
N LEU A 232 -15.25 -3.40 -12.00
CA LEU A 232 -15.73 -2.67 -10.83
C LEU A 232 -17.20 -2.25 -10.93
N GLY A 233 -17.93 -2.70 -11.97
CA GLY A 233 -19.35 -2.45 -12.14
C GLY A 233 -19.68 -1.01 -12.56
N TYR A 234 -18.78 -0.33 -13.29
CA TYR A 234 -19.06 0.99 -13.87
C TYR A 234 -19.71 0.86 -15.23
N ASP A 235 -20.81 1.55 -15.45
CA ASP A 235 -21.55 1.60 -16.73
C ASP A 235 -20.72 2.30 -17.83
N SER A 236 -19.79 3.17 -17.44
CA SER A 236 -18.89 3.86 -18.38
C SER A 236 -17.49 4.05 -17.81
N THR A 237 -16.49 3.97 -18.70
CA THR A 237 -15.10 4.27 -18.37
C THR A 237 -14.94 5.71 -17.83
N THR A 238 -15.73 6.66 -18.30
CA THR A 238 -15.72 8.06 -17.86
C THR A 238 -16.12 8.19 -16.40
N ALA A 239 -17.16 7.47 -15.95
CA ALA A 239 -17.58 7.45 -14.55
C ALA A 239 -16.47 6.89 -13.64
N PHE A 240 -15.84 5.81 -14.06
CA PHE A 240 -14.69 5.23 -13.38
C PHE A 240 -13.51 6.22 -13.29
N ILE A 241 -13.11 6.85 -14.40
CA ILE A 241 -12.02 7.85 -14.43
C ILE A 241 -12.31 8.99 -13.45
N THR A 242 -13.56 9.45 -13.40
CA THR A 242 -13.98 10.54 -12.49
C THR A 242 -13.83 10.11 -11.02
N MET A 243 -14.28 8.90 -10.67
CA MET A 243 -14.10 8.35 -9.33
C MET A 243 -12.64 8.21 -8.96
N PHE A 244 -11.84 7.61 -9.84
CA PHE A 244 -10.41 7.38 -9.63
C PHE A 244 -9.65 8.70 -9.42
N LYS A 245 -9.92 9.71 -10.29
CA LYS A 245 -9.31 11.04 -10.16
C LYS A 245 -9.71 11.71 -8.85
N LYS A 246 -10.96 11.55 -8.40
CA LYS A 246 -11.41 12.09 -7.11
C LYS A 246 -10.69 11.44 -5.94
N GLY A 247 -10.44 10.11 -6.02
CA GLY A 247 -9.77 9.37 -4.95
C GLY A 247 -8.26 9.58 -4.87
N LEU A 248 -7.58 9.73 -6.02
CA LEU A 248 -6.10 9.77 -6.09
C LEU A 248 -5.53 11.07 -6.66
N GLY A 249 -6.36 12.06 -6.98
CA GLY A 249 -5.93 13.35 -7.54
C GLY A 249 -5.45 13.29 -8.99
N GLN A 250 -5.40 12.11 -9.62
CA GLN A 250 -4.92 11.88 -10.99
C GLN A 250 -5.74 10.85 -11.73
N THR A 251 -5.69 10.87 -13.07
CA THR A 251 -6.41 9.90 -13.90
C THR A 251 -5.68 8.54 -13.92
N PRO A 252 -6.40 7.41 -14.20
CA PRO A 252 -5.77 6.09 -14.33
C PRO A 252 -4.63 6.07 -15.35
N GLY A 253 -4.78 6.74 -16.49
CA GLY A 253 -3.74 6.81 -17.51
C GLY A 253 -2.46 7.52 -17.01
N ARG A 254 -2.59 8.62 -16.28
CA ARG A 254 -1.44 9.29 -15.63
C ARG A 254 -0.81 8.42 -14.56
N TYR A 255 -1.63 7.70 -13.80
CA TYR A 255 -1.14 6.77 -12.80
C TYR A 255 -0.29 5.67 -13.44
N ILE A 256 -0.79 5.00 -14.51
CA ILE A 256 -0.06 3.96 -15.25
C ILE A 256 1.23 4.51 -15.86
N ALA A 257 1.20 5.69 -16.50
CA ALA A 257 2.39 6.32 -17.06
C ALA A 257 3.47 6.57 -16.01
N GLY A 258 3.07 6.94 -14.78
CA GLY A 258 3.99 7.08 -13.65
C GLY A 258 4.60 5.76 -13.17
N LEU A 259 3.97 4.60 -13.44
CA LEU A 259 4.53 3.29 -13.14
C LEU A 259 5.66 2.91 -14.12
N THR A 260 5.48 3.24 -15.41
CA THR A 260 6.43 2.88 -16.47
C THR A 260 7.70 3.73 -16.48
N THR A 261 7.64 4.97 -16.02
CA THR A 261 8.83 5.86 -15.95
C THR A 261 9.82 5.49 -14.85
N VAL A 262 9.50 4.52 -14.01
CA VAL A 262 10.27 4.08 -12.84
C VAL A 262 11.05 2.78 -13.08
N SER A 263 11.04 2.20 -14.28
CA SER A 263 11.90 1.05 -14.59
C SER A 263 13.38 1.45 -14.49
N PRO A 264 14.21 0.76 -13.68
CA PRO A 264 15.65 0.96 -13.70
C PRO A 264 16.15 0.65 -15.11
N GLN A 265 16.96 1.54 -15.67
CA GLN A 265 17.76 1.19 -16.84
C GLN A 265 18.55 -0.06 -16.48
N SER A 266 18.21 -1.19 -17.08
CA SER A 266 19.06 -2.37 -17.12
C SER A 266 20.38 -1.92 -17.71
N ALA A 267 21.40 -1.77 -16.89
CA ALA A 267 22.77 -1.60 -17.34
C ALA A 267 23.06 -2.76 -18.28
N LYS A 268 23.14 -2.48 -19.58
CA LYS A 268 23.66 -3.42 -20.56
C LYS A 268 25.08 -3.77 -20.10
N PRO A 269 25.44 -5.04 -19.98
CA PRO A 269 26.84 -5.41 -19.77
C PRO A 269 27.64 -4.86 -20.92
N ASP A 270 28.73 -4.16 -20.61
CA ASP A 270 29.74 -3.71 -21.56
C ASP A 270 30.33 -4.96 -22.26
N PRO A 271 30.27 -5.07 -23.61
CA PRO A 271 30.76 -6.24 -24.32
C PRO A 271 32.31 -6.30 -24.43
N ARG A 272 33.03 -5.56 -23.59
CA ARG A 272 34.51 -5.57 -23.55
C ARG A 272 35.03 -5.79 -22.13
N GLN A 273 34.88 -6.99 -21.59
CA GLN A 273 35.79 -7.61 -20.62
C GLN A 273 35.72 -9.13 -20.78
#